data_75284d13f368acf0e05141571a2f3068
#
_entry.id   75284d13f368acf0e05141571a2f3068
#
_cell.length_a   1.000
_cell.length_b   1.000
_cell.length_c   1.000
_cell.angle_alpha   90.00
_cell.angle_beta   90.00
_cell.angle_gamma   90.00
#
_symmetry.space_group_name_H-M   'P 1'
#
loop_
_entity.id
_entity.type
_entity.pdbx_description
1 polymer ?
#
loop_
_entity_poly.entity_id
_entity_poly.type
_entity_poly.pdbx_seq_one_letter_code
_entity_poly.pdbx_strand_id
1 'polypeptide(L)'
;IMGNRLKWKLVAAILVLLTLFFFLALYVLIPRLYNLSVSVDFQVDRKGIYDNPLTGYSPWASNVKLAEQEQLVYMDLTWAEWEPEEGKYNITGFEEKYQIHKWKSAGKHAVLRFVCDKPGNEEHMDIPQWLYEKTADGEFYDIEYGKGYAPNYENQYFLNAHEKALNALGDYCSQDNFVAFVELGSLGHWGEWHTKHEEGIPSMPDAEICWNYANHYSDSFPNARLLMRRNYVMAVEGNMGLYNDMTGDLDDTKEWLDWQKNGGAYELPDGEIPYEPADQIWEQAPIGGEFTPANSMEEMLGENLNHTLSLI
;
A
#
# COMPACT_ATOMS: atom_id res chain seq x y z
N ILE A 1 70.16 20.82 37.58
CA ILE A 1 68.67 20.87 37.77
C ILE A 1 67.95 21.43 36.52
N MET A 2 68.58 22.32 35.73
CA MET A 2 68.01 22.91 34.51
C MET A 2 67.81 21.89 33.33
N GLY A 3 68.71 20.87 33.23
CA GLY A 3 68.68 19.91 32.16
C GLY A 3 67.48 18.93 32.21
N ASN A 4 66.98 18.60 33.40
CA ASN A 4 65.84 17.70 33.53
C ASN A 4 64.49 18.34 33.15
N ARG A 5 64.28 19.60 33.47
CA ARG A 5 63.07 20.35 33.09
C ARG A 5 62.96 20.52 31.57
N LEU A 6 64.09 20.72 30.89
CA LEU A 6 64.11 20.81 29.43
C LEU A 6 63.75 19.46 28.75
N LYS A 7 64.28 18.35 29.28
CA LYS A 7 63.95 17.00 28.80
C LYS A 7 62.47 16.67 28.96
N TRP A 8 61.86 17.01 30.10
CA TRP A 8 60.42 16.80 30.31
C TRP A 8 59.54 17.65 29.41
N LYS A 9 59.94 18.88 29.11
CA LYS A 9 59.22 19.72 28.14
C LYS A 9 59.32 19.19 26.74
N LEU A 10 60.45 18.62 26.35
CA LEU A 10 60.65 17.99 25.05
C LEU A 10 59.79 16.71 24.92
N VAL A 11 59.76 15.87 25.95
CA VAL A 11 58.94 14.68 25.99
C VAL A 11 57.46 15.03 25.91
N ALA A 12 56.99 16.02 26.64
CA ALA A 12 55.62 16.50 26.60
C ALA A 12 55.24 17.04 25.20
N ALA A 13 56.12 17.81 24.55
CA ALA A 13 55.88 18.31 23.19
C ALA A 13 55.81 17.18 22.16
N ILE A 14 56.67 16.16 22.29
CA ILE A 14 56.63 14.97 21.40
C ILE A 14 55.30 14.20 21.59
N LEU A 15 54.86 14.00 22.84
CA LEU A 15 53.58 13.32 23.11
C LEU A 15 52.40 14.10 22.53
N VAL A 16 52.37 15.41 22.64
CA VAL A 16 51.34 16.27 22.05
C VAL A 16 51.35 16.13 20.52
N LEU A 17 52.53 16.18 19.89
CA LEU A 17 52.63 16.00 18.44
C LEU A 17 52.18 14.61 17.96
N LEU A 18 52.53 13.55 18.70
CA LEU A 18 52.08 12.21 18.40
C LEU A 18 50.56 12.05 18.53
N THR A 19 49.98 12.70 19.55
CA THR A 19 48.51 12.69 19.75
C THR A 19 47.81 13.43 18.62
N LEU A 20 48.32 14.62 18.24
CA LEU A 20 47.77 15.37 17.10
C LEU A 20 47.88 14.61 15.78
N PHE A 21 49.06 13.96 15.56
CA PHE A 21 49.23 13.12 14.38
C PHE A 21 48.27 11.93 14.35
N PHE A 22 48.02 11.29 15.50
CA PHE A 22 47.07 10.20 15.64
C PHE A 22 45.64 10.66 15.32
N PHE A 23 45.21 11.79 15.87
CA PHE A 23 43.88 12.34 15.55
C PHE A 23 43.75 12.80 14.09
N LEU A 24 44.81 13.35 13.51
CA LEU A 24 44.82 13.72 12.09
C LEU A 24 44.75 12.46 11.21
N ALA A 25 45.48 11.39 11.56
CA ALA A 25 45.46 10.13 10.86
C ALA A 25 44.05 9.48 10.94
N LEU A 26 43.41 9.53 12.11
CA LEU A 26 42.01 9.09 12.26
C LEU A 26 41.05 9.93 11.42
N TYR A 27 41.22 11.27 11.42
CA TYR A 27 40.38 12.17 10.62
C TYR A 27 40.50 11.93 9.11
N VAL A 28 41.68 11.50 8.64
CA VAL A 28 41.94 11.18 7.22
C VAL A 28 41.54 9.73 6.88
N LEU A 29 41.79 8.78 7.78
CA LEU A 29 41.53 7.34 7.54
C LEU A 29 40.08 6.95 7.72
N ILE A 30 39.41 7.53 8.73
CA ILE A 30 37.99 7.20 8.98
C ILE A 30 37.08 7.52 7.78
N PRO A 31 37.13 8.73 7.17
CA PRO A 31 36.32 9.00 5.97
C PRO A 31 36.67 8.08 4.79
N ARG A 32 37.96 7.70 4.64
CA ARG A 32 38.35 6.78 3.58
C ARG A 32 37.87 5.34 3.81
N LEU A 33 37.74 4.91 5.07
CA LEU A 33 37.17 3.62 5.41
C LEU A 33 35.65 3.59 5.22
N TYR A 34 34.97 4.71 5.49
CA TYR A 34 33.53 4.84 5.22
C TYR A 34 33.19 5.07 3.73
N ASN A 35 34.14 5.55 2.93
CA ASN A 35 33.99 5.71 1.49
C ASN A 35 34.55 4.52 0.69
N LEU A 36 34.70 3.35 1.28
CA LEU A 36 34.92 2.12 0.56
C LEU A 36 33.63 1.73 -0.16
N SER A 37 33.39 2.36 -1.31
CA SER A 37 32.37 1.89 -2.24
C SER A 37 32.84 0.55 -2.85
N VAL A 38 32.16 -0.50 -2.50
CA VAL A 38 32.28 -1.76 -3.25
C VAL A 38 31.41 -1.61 -4.47
N SER A 39 32.00 -1.39 -5.64
CA SER A 39 31.24 -1.53 -6.89
C SER A 39 31.13 -3.01 -7.20
N VAL A 40 29.94 -3.52 -7.16
CA VAL A 40 29.63 -4.87 -7.65
C VAL A 40 29.04 -4.72 -9.04
N ASP A 41 29.77 -5.20 -10.06
CA ASP A 41 29.21 -5.29 -11.41
C ASP A 41 28.24 -6.48 -11.44
N PHE A 42 26.95 -6.16 -11.42
CA PHE A 42 25.91 -7.15 -11.70
C PHE A 42 25.79 -7.35 -13.22
N GLN A 43 26.00 -8.56 -13.65
CA GLN A 43 25.61 -8.99 -15.00
C GLN A 43 24.09 -9.16 -14.99
N VAL A 44 23.37 -8.16 -15.48
CA VAL A 44 21.92 -8.26 -15.61
C VAL A 44 21.62 -9.10 -16.86
N ASP A 45 21.14 -10.31 -16.66
CA ASP A 45 20.49 -11.05 -17.74
C ASP A 45 19.11 -10.47 -18.00
N ARG A 46 19.02 -9.56 -18.96
CA ARG A 46 17.75 -8.90 -19.34
C ARG A 46 16.78 -9.84 -20.07
N LYS A 47 17.15 -11.10 -20.29
CA LYS A 47 16.30 -12.10 -20.97
C LYS A 47 15.84 -13.20 -20.02
N GLY A 48 16.36 -13.25 -18.80
CA GLY A 48 15.93 -14.19 -17.79
C GLY A 48 14.56 -13.81 -17.23
N ILE A 49 13.66 -14.78 -17.16
CA ILE A 49 12.45 -14.66 -16.32
C ILE A 49 12.90 -15.00 -14.90
N TYR A 50 12.80 -14.04 -14.02
CA TYR A 50 13.14 -14.23 -12.61
C TYR A 50 11.85 -14.49 -11.83
N ASP A 51 11.76 -15.66 -11.20
CA ASP A 51 10.71 -15.97 -10.24
C ASP A 51 10.96 -15.18 -8.94
N ASN A 52 10.46 -13.93 -8.90
CA ASN A 52 10.46 -13.15 -7.67
C ASN A 52 9.09 -13.29 -7.00
N PRO A 53 9.01 -13.89 -5.81
CA PRO A 53 7.75 -14.25 -5.17
C PRO A 53 6.87 -13.04 -4.78
N LEU A 54 7.43 -11.83 -4.73
CA LEU A 54 6.74 -10.63 -4.26
C LEU A 54 6.66 -9.52 -5.32
N THR A 55 6.96 -9.83 -6.58
CA THR A 55 6.85 -8.87 -7.69
C THR A 55 6.27 -9.55 -8.92
N GLY A 56 5.64 -8.76 -9.79
CA GLY A 56 5.07 -9.23 -11.05
C GLY A 56 3.56 -9.00 -11.12
N TYR A 57 2.93 -9.65 -12.08
CA TYR A 57 1.48 -9.59 -12.22
C TYR A 57 0.76 -10.36 -11.10
N SER A 58 -0.38 -9.82 -10.68
CA SER A 58 -1.23 -10.39 -9.65
C SER A 58 -2.65 -10.60 -10.19
N PRO A 59 -2.89 -11.66 -10.99
CA PRO A 59 -4.21 -11.95 -11.53
C PRO A 59 -5.16 -12.38 -10.42
N TRP A 60 -6.46 -12.26 -10.69
CA TRP A 60 -7.51 -12.75 -9.80
C TRP A 60 -7.25 -14.18 -9.35
N ALA A 61 -7.20 -14.42 -8.05
CA ALA A 61 -6.99 -15.75 -7.47
C ALA A 61 -8.07 -16.78 -7.92
N SER A 62 -9.27 -16.30 -8.23
CA SER A 62 -10.36 -17.09 -8.80
C SER A 62 -10.15 -17.47 -10.26
N ASN A 63 -9.30 -16.74 -11.01
CA ASN A 63 -8.94 -17.08 -12.39
C ASN A 63 -7.75 -18.04 -12.41
N VAL A 64 -8.02 -19.29 -12.14
CA VAL A 64 -7.01 -20.35 -11.98
C VAL A 64 -6.00 -20.39 -13.12
N LYS A 65 -6.47 -20.25 -14.37
CA LYS A 65 -5.62 -20.36 -15.57
C LYS A 65 -4.53 -19.28 -15.63
N LEU A 66 -4.87 -18.04 -15.28
CA LEU A 66 -3.90 -16.94 -15.22
C LEU A 66 -3.08 -17.01 -13.95
N ALA A 67 -3.72 -17.26 -12.81
CA ALA A 67 -3.07 -17.33 -11.52
C ALA A 67 -2.00 -18.44 -11.41
N GLU A 68 -2.11 -19.53 -12.18
CA GLU A 68 -1.08 -20.57 -12.23
C GLU A 68 0.26 -20.10 -12.79
N GLN A 69 0.28 -19.06 -13.61
CA GLN A 69 1.44 -18.58 -14.34
C GLN A 69 2.27 -17.57 -13.54
N GLU A 70 1.68 -16.95 -12.53
CA GLU A 70 2.26 -15.83 -11.79
C GLU A 70 2.63 -16.23 -10.35
N GLN A 71 3.46 -15.44 -9.68
CA GLN A 71 3.87 -15.68 -8.29
C GLN A 71 2.92 -15.02 -7.27
N LEU A 72 2.20 -13.99 -7.71
CA LEU A 72 1.19 -13.30 -6.92
C LEU A 72 -0.22 -13.62 -7.40
N VAL A 73 -1.19 -13.55 -6.51
CA VAL A 73 -2.61 -13.62 -6.81
C VAL A 73 -3.36 -12.47 -6.11
N TYR A 74 -4.44 -11.99 -6.72
CA TYR A 74 -5.24 -10.88 -6.21
C TYR A 74 -6.58 -11.36 -5.68
N MET A 75 -6.98 -10.82 -4.54
CA MET A 75 -8.24 -11.11 -3.85
C MET A 75 -8.92 -9.80 -3.43
N ASP A 76 -10.18 -9.65 -3.81
CA ASP A 76 -11.04 -8.52 -3.51
C ASP A 76 -12.24 -9.03 -2.72
N LEU A 77 -12.23 -8.83 -1.40
CA LEU A 77 -13.17 -9.39 -0.46
C LEU A 77 -14.13 -8.33 0.05
N THR A 78 -15.42 -8.45 -0.26
CA THR A 78 -16.41 -7.54 0.31
C THR A 78 -16.70 -7.88 1.77
N TRP A 79 -17.08 -6.88 2.57
CA TRP A 79 -17.46 -7.12 3.96
C TRP A 79 -18.67 -8.05 4.08
N ALA A 80 -19.64 -7.92 3.16
CA ALA A 80 -20.81 -8.82 3.12
C ALA A 80 -20.41 -10.29 2.93
N GLU A 81 -19.39 -10.56 2.13
CA GLU A 81 -18.86 -11.92 1.93
C GLU A 81 -18.09 -12.42 3.15
N TRP A 82 -17.34 -11.53 3.81
CA TRP A 82 -16.51 -11.88 4.96
C TRP A 82 -17.33 -12.17 6.21
N GLU A 83 -18.32 -11.32 6.52
CA GLU A 83 -19.10 -11.37 7.77
C GLU A 83 -20.62 -11.38 7.49
N PRO A 84 -21.19 -12.42 6.90
CA PRO A 84 -22.60 -12.46 6.53
C PRO A 84 -23.56 -12.36 7.72
N GLU A 85 -23.14 -12.76 8.92
CA GLU A 85 -23.84 -12.58 10.19
C GLU A 85 -22.86 -11.95 11.20
N GLU A 86 -23.35 -11.07 12.06
CA GLU A 86 -22.52 -10.35 13.04
C GLU A 86 -21.67 -11.31 13.87
N GLY A 87 -20.33 -11.10 13.83
CA GLY A 87 -19.34 -11.92 14.53
C GLY A 87 -19.15 -13.33 13.94
N LYS A 88 -19.72 -13.62 12.77
CA LYS A 88 -19.53 -14.92 12.08
C LYS A 88 -18.82 -14.72 10.76
N TYR A 89 -17.56 -15.06 10.72
CA TYR A 89 -16.69 -14.89 9.56
C TYR A 89 -16.72 -16.12 8.65
N ASN A 90 -16.97 -15.91 7.36
CA ASN A 90 -17.10 -16.93 6.34
C ASN A 90 -15.74 -17.36 5.77
N ILE A 91 -14.89 -17.89 6.64
CA ILE A 91 -13.53 -18.33 6.27
C ILE A 91 -13.58 -19.37 5.14
N THR A 92 -14.45 -20.37 5.25
CA THR A 92 -14.56 -21.42 4.23
C THR A 92 -14.94 -20.86 2.85
N GLY A 93 -15.94 -19.97 2.79
CA GLY A 93 -16.34 -19.36 1.52
C GLY A 93 -15.24 -18.49 0.91
N PHE A 94 -14.49 -17.77 1.75
CA PHE A 94 -13.33 -17.00 1.32
C PHE A 94 -12.22 -17.89 0.74
N GLU A 95 -11.87 -18.97 1.45
CA GLU A 95 -10.86 -19.93 0.99
C GLU A 95 -11.24 -20.63 -0.31
N GLU A 96 -12.51 -21.04 -0.45
CA GLU A 96 -13.04 -21.71 -1.64
C GLU A 96 -13.09 -20.75 -2.85
N LYS A 97 -13.64 -19.54 -2.67
CA LYS A 97 -13.75 -18.52 -3.74
C LYS A 97 -12.41 -18.22 -4.37
N TYR A 98 -11.38 -18.04 -3.57
CA TYR A 98 -10.05 -17.63 -4.02
C TYR A 98 -9.05 -18.78 -4.14
N GLN A 99 -9.47 -20.03 -3.96
CA GLN A 99 -8.59 -21.21 -4.07
C GLN A 99 -7.35 -21.13 -3.17
N ILE A 100 -7.49 -20.56 -1.97
CA ILE A 100 -6.38 -20.17 -1.09
C ILE A 100 -5.45 -21.36 -0.79
N HIS A 101 -6.00 -22.52 -0.47
CA HIS A 101 -5.20 -23.73 -0.20
C HIS A 101 -4.35 -24.18 -1.40
N LYS A 102 -4.88 -24.00 -2.62
CA LYS A 102 -4.12 -24.29 -3.85
C LYS A 102 -2.92 -23.39 -3.98
N TRP A 103 -3.11 -22.09 -3.81
CA TRP A 103 -2.04 -21.11 -3.99
C TRP A 103 -0.98 -21.19 -2.88
N LYS A 104 -1.40 -21.39 -1.64
CA LYS A 104 -0.48 -21.67 -0.52
C LYS A 104 0.38 -22.91 -0.80
N SER A 105 -0.24 -24.01 -1.27
CA SER A 105 0.49 -25.23 -1.62
C SER A 105 1.45 -25.04 -2.79
N ALA A 106 1.18 -24.11 -3.68
CA ALA A 106 2.06 -23.73 -4.78
C ALA A 106 3.16 -22.74 -4.39
N GLY A 107 3.22 -22.30 -3.13
CA GLY A 107 4.22 -21.34 -2.64
C GLY A 107 4.02 -19.91 -3.12
N LYS A 108 2.79 -19.56 -3.54
CA LYS A 108 2.45 -18.20 -4.00
C LYS A 108 2.13 -17.28 -2.83
N HIS A 109 2.07 -15.98 -3.13
CA HIS A 109 1.61 -14.95 -2.19
C HIS A 109 0.41 -14.19 -2.76
N ALA A 110 -0.28 -13.43 -1.90
CA ALA A 110 -1.49 -12.72 -2.29
C ALA A 110 -1.41 -11.22 -1.96
N VAL A 111 -2.10 -10.46 -2.81
CA VAL A 111 -2.57 -9.10 -2.54
C VAL A 111 -4.04 -9.21 -2.13
N LEU A 112 -4.43 -8.60 -1.03
CA LEU A 112 -5.78 -8.60 -0.50
C LEU A 112 -6.30 -7.17 -0.40
N ARG A 113 -7.52 -6.93 -0.90
CA ARG A 113 -8.30 -5.72 -0.68
C ARG A 113 -9.59 -6.07 0.05
N PHE A 114 -9.93 -5.36 1.13
CA PHE A 114 -11.21 -5.49 1.83
C PHE A 114 -12.09 -4.29 1.47
N VAL A 115 -13.30 -4.55 0.94
CA VAL A 115 -14.13 -3.53 0.28
C VAL A 115 -15.49 -3.40 0.94
N CYS A 116 -15.95 -2.12 1.10
CA CYS A 116 -17.26 -1.79 1.65
C CYS A 116 -18.26 -1.25 0.62
N ASP A 117 -17.77 -0.84 -0.55
CA ASP A 117 -18.59 -0.28 -1.63
C ASP A 117 -17.92 -0.60 -2.99
N LYS A 118 -18.62 -1.33 -3.83
CA LYS A 118 -18.14 -1.76 -5.14
C LYS A 118 -19.24 -1.59 -6.19
N PRO A 119 -19.19 -0.51 -6.99
CA PRO A 119 -20.18 -0.28 -8.03
C PRO A 119 -20.36 -1.48 -8.96
N GLY A 120 -21.61 -1.86 -9.23
CA GLY A 120 -21.97 -2.99 -10.06
C GLY A 120 -23.12 -2.70 -11.03
N ASN A 121 -23.55 -3.72 -11.76
CA ASN A 121 -24.64 -3.56 -12.75
C ASN A 121 -26.03 -3.54 -12.11
N GLU A 122 -26.20 -4.16 -10.96
CA GLU A 122 -27.48 -4.29 -10.26
C GLU A 122 -27.35 -3.67 -8.86
N GLU A 123 -28.48 -3.23 -8.31
CA GLU A 123 -28.53 -2.69 -6.94
C GLU A 123 -28.15 -3.77 -5.93
N HIS A 124 -27.16 -3.48 -5.08
CA HIS A 124 -26.65 -4.38 -4.06
C HIS A 124 -25.93 -3.60 -2.95
N MET A 125 -25.44 -4.32 -1.94
CA MET A 125 -24.59 -3.80 -0.87
C MET A 125 -23.37 -4.70 -0.69
N ASP A 126 -22.20 -4.11 -0.49
CA ASP A 126 -20.97 -4.81 -0.15
C ASP A 126 -20.70 -4.85 1.35
N ILE A 127 -21.54 -4.16 2.15
CA ILE A 127 -21.58 -4.33 3.60
C ILE A 127 -22.64 -5.38 4.00
N PRO A 128 -22.47 -6.05 5.16
CA PRO A 128 -23.44 -7.05 5.61
C PRO A 128 -24.82 -6.45 5.89
N GLN A 129 -25.88 -7.22 5.63
CA GLN A 129 -27.26 -6.83 5.91
C GLN A 129 -27.48 -6.44 7.37
N TRP A 130 -26.88 -7.19 8.34
CA TRP A 130 -26.99 -6.89 9.74
C TRP A 130 -26.40 -5.53 10.13
N LEU A 131 -25.33 -5.08 9.42
CA LEU A 131 -24.70 -3.79 9.64
C LEU A 131 -25.56 -2.66 9.07
N TYR A 132 -26.07 -2.84 7.85
CA TYR A 132 -27.03 -1.92 7.25
C TYR A 132 -28.24 -1.70 8.15
N GLU A 133 -28.85 -2.75 8.72
CA GLU A 133 -30.01 -2.64 9.61
C GLU A 133 -29.73 -1.84 10.90
N LYS A 134 -28.47 -1.76 11.31
CA LYS A 134 -28.05 -1.03 12.51
C LYS A 134 -27.64 0.42 12.25
N THR A 135 -27.18 0.71 11.05
CA THR A 135 -26.74 2.05 10.67
C THR A 135 -27.80 2.77 9.84
N ALA A 136 -28.23 2.20 8.73
CA ALA A 136 -29.30 2.68 7.83
C ALA A 136 -29.20 4.19 7.48
N ASP A 137 -27.96 4.70 7.35
CA ASP A 137 -27.64 6.11 7.19
C ASP A 137 -26.71 6.41 6.00
N GLY A 138 -26.48 5.40 5.14
CA GLY A 138 -25.84 5.56 3.84
C GLY A 138 -26.88 5.71 2.73
N GLU A 139 -26.42 5.73 1.48
CA GLU A 139 -27.25 5.98 0.30
C GLU A 139 -27.10 4.87 -0.75
N PHE A 140 -28.22 4.35 -1.27
CA PHE A 140 -28.20 3.58 -2.51
C PHE A 140 -28.00 4.53 -3.69
N TYR A 141 -27.19 4.13 -4.65
CA TYR A 141 -26.87 4.95 -5.80
C TYR A 141 -27.02 4.21 -7.14
N ASP A 142 -27.27 4.98 -8.19
CA ASP A 142 -27.24 4.60 -9.60
C ASP A 142 -26.56 5.74 -10.36
N ILE A 143 -25.24 5.63 -10.52
CA ILE A 143 -24.35 6.68 -11.03
C ILE A 143 -23.57 6.20 -12.25
N GLU A 144 -22.71 7.04 -12.81
CA GLU A 144 -21.84 6.69 -13.95
C GLU A 144 -21.04 5.40 -13.71
N TYR A 145 -20.56 5.17 -12.48
CA TYR A 145 -19.78 3.98 -12.13
C TYR A 145 -20.61 2.70 -12.00
N GLY A 146 -21.90 2.81 -11.86
CA GLY A 146 -22.82 1.69 -11.63
C GLY A 146 -23.72 1.90 -10.43
N LYS A 147 -24.22 0.81 -9.88
CA LYS A 147 -25.18 0.78 -8.76
C LYS A 147 -24.53 0.14 -7.54
N GLY A 148 -24.93 0.61 -6.36
CA GLY A 148 -24.43 0.06 -5.10
C GLY A 148 -25.01 0.80 -3.90
N TYR A 149 -24.34 0.66 -2.78
CA TYR A 149 -24.67 1.32 -1.53
C TYR A 149 -23.41 1.96 -0.94
N ALA A 150 -23.39 3.28 -0.84
CA ALA A 150 -22.34 4.04 -0.17
C ALA A 150 -22.67 4.17 1.32
N PRO A 151 -21.95 3.52 2.24
CA PRO A 151 -22.20 3.64 3.67
C PRO A 151 -21.78 5.01 4.20
N ASN A 152 -22.36 5.43 5.32
CA ASN A 152 -21.86 6.56 6.07
C ASN A 152 -20.62 6.15 6.89
N TYR A 153 -19.44 6.45 6.37
CA TYR A 153 -18.17 6.11 6.98
C TYR A 153 -17.89 6.84 8.32
N GLU A 154 -18.63 7.91 8.64
CA GLU A 154 -18.52 8.64 9.90
C GLU A 154 -19.34 8.01 11.03
N ASN A 155 -20.22 7.06 10.71
CA ASN A 155 -21.03 6.38 11.70
C ASN A 155 -20.18 5.62 12.70
N GLN A 156 -20.28 5.98 13.98
CA GLN A 156 -19.46 5.37 15.04
C GLN A 156 -19.70 3.85 15.22
N TYR A 157 -20.92 3.38 14.95
CA TYR A 157 -21.20 1.94 15.00
C TYR A 157 -20.51 1.22 13.84
N PHE A 158 -20.56 1.80 12.64
CA PHE A 158 -19.86 1.28 11.46
C PHE A 158 -18.35 1.21 11.73
N LEU A 159 -17.75 2.28 12.23
CA LEU A 159 -16.34 2.37 12.53
C LEU A 159 -15.89 1.28 13.53
N ASN A 160 -16.64 1.10 14.62
CA ASN A 160 -16.34 0.08 15.63
C ASN A 160 -16.55 -1.35 15.11
N ALA A 161 -17.51 -1.56 14.21
CA ALA A 161 -17.73 -2.86 13.58
C ALA A 161 -16.62 -3.18 12.56
N HIS A 162 -16.17 -2.17 11.81
CA HIS A 162 -15.06 -2.28 10.86
C HIS A 162 -13.76 -2.72 11.55
N GLU A 163 -13.40 -2.12 12.67
CA GLU A 163 -12.24 -2.53 13.46
C GLU A 163 -12.28 -4.03 13.81
N LYS A 164 -13.45 -4.52 14.27
CA LYS A 164 -13.62 -5.94 14.62
C LYS A 164 -13.53 -6.87 13.41
N ALA A 165 -14.12 -6.46 12.28
CA ALA A 165 -14.08 -7.23 11.04
C ALA A 165 -12.65 -7.35 10.50
N LEU A 166 -11.89 -6.25 10.52
CA LEU A 166 -10.49 -6.26 10.11
C LEU A 166 -9.59 -7.02 11.07
N ASN A 167 -9.78 -6.88 12.37
CA ASN A 167 -9.03 -7.67 13.37
C ASN A 167 -9.20 -9.17 13.13
N ALA A 168 -10.42 -9.63 12.88
CA ALA A 168 -10.66 -11.05 12.56
C ALA A 168 -10.04 -11.49 11.24
N LEU A 169 -10.03 -10.61 10.23
CA LEU A 169 -9.38 -10.88 8.94
C LEU A 169 -7.85 -10.90 9.10
N GLY A 170 -7.30 -9.96 9.86
CA GLY A 170 -5.88 -9.91 10.20
C GLY A 170 -5.42 -11.13 10.99
N ASP A 171 -6.19 -11.58 11.98
CA ASP A 171 -5.93 -12.82 12.72
C ASP A 171 -5.88 -14.05 11.82
N TYR A 172 -6.79 -14.12 10.84
CA TYR A 172 -6.75 -15.16 9.82
C TYR A 172 -5.51 -15.07 8.93
N CYS A 173 -5.20 -13.88 8.41
CA CYS A 173 -4.06 -13.65 7.51
C CYS A 173 -2.70 -13.83 8.19
N SER A 174 -2.61 -13.58 9.50
CA SER A 174 -1.35 -13.69 10.27
C SER A 174 -0.94 -15.13 10.59
N GLN A 175 -1.77 -16.14 10.30
CA GLN A 175 -1.45 -17.54 10.53
C GLN A 175 -0.30 -18.06 9.65
N ASP A 176 -0.05 -17.41 8.53
CA ASP A 176 1.05 -17.69 7.62
C ASP A 176 1.46 -16.41 6.85
N ASN A 177 2.33 -16.53 5.87
CA ASN A 177 2.83 -15.41 5.06
C ASN A 177 2.18 -15.37 3.66
N PHE A 178 1.01 -15.97 3.48
CA PHE A 178 0.35 -16.02 2.17
C PHE A 178 -0.09 -14.63 1.72
N VAL A 179 -0.78 -13.88 2.56
CA VAL A 179 -1.14 -12.48 2.29
C VAL A 179 0.08 -11.61 2.57
N ALA A 180 0.78 -11.21 1.52
CA ALA A 180 1.99 -10.38 1.60
C ALA A 180 1.68 -8.89 1.56
N PHE A 181 0.63 -8.51 0.83
CA PHE A 181 0.21 -7.13 0.63
C PHE A 181 -1.28 -6.98 0.96
N VAL A 182 -1.62 -5.86 1.59
CA VAL A 182 -3.01 -5.49 1.87
C VAL A 182 -3.24 -4.06 1.37
N GLU A 183 -4.15 -3.91 0.41
CA GLU A 183 -4.62 -2.62 -0.04
C GLU A 183 -5.72 -2.11 0.89
N LEU A 184 -5.62 -0.85 1.32
CA LEU A 184 -6.61 -0.22 2.18
C LEU A 184 -7.88 0.07 1.37
N GLY A 185 -8.80 -0.89 1.35
CA GLY A 185 -9.93 -0.93 0.44
C GLY A 185 -11.28 -0.57 1.06
N SER A 186 -11.33 -0.01 2.28
CA SER A 186 -12.61 0.18 2.97
C SER A 186 -13.37 1.45 2.64
N LEU A 187 -12.70 2.49 2.15
CA LEU A 187 -13.30 3.78 1.92
C LEU A 187 -13.52 4.07 0.44
N GLY A 188 -14.72 4.54 0.10
CA GLY A 188 -15.09 4.99 -1.22
C GLY A 188 -15.36 3.85 -2.21
N HIS A 189 -15.64 4.23 -3.46
CA HIS A 189 -15.91 3.29 -4.53
C HIS A 189 -14.71 2.39 -4.77
N TRP A 190 -14.95 1.07 -4.91
CA TRP A 190 -13.95 -0.01 -5.01
C TRP A 190 -12.90 -0.01 -3.90
N GLY A 191 -13.14 0.77 -2.82
CA GLY A 191 -12.15 0.99 -1.76
C GLY A 191 -10.98 1.88 -2.18
N GLU A 192 -11.16 2.72 -3.18
CA GLU A 192 -10.11 3.56 -3.77
C GLU A 192 -10.03 4.97 -3.18
N TRP A 193 -10.62 5.18 -2.01
CA TRP A 193 -10.54 6.43 -1.27
C TRP A 193 -11.04 7.65 -2.04
N HIS A 194 -12.12 7.47 -2.78
CA HIS A 194 -12.85 8.53 -3.46
C HIS A 194 -14.34 8.21 -3.57
N THR A 195 -15.18 9.24 -3.66
CA THR A 195 -16.61 9.10 -3.90
C THR A 195 -17.05 10.13 -4.94
N LYS A 196 -18.08 9.80 -5.72
CA LYS A 196 -18.75 10.75 -6.63
C LYS A 196 -19.79 11.57 -5.87
N HIS A 197 -19.36 12.32 -4.84
CA HIS A 197 -20.26 13.10 -3.99
C HIS A 197 -21.04 14.17 -4.78
N GLU A 198 -20.50 14.65 -5.89
CA GLU A 198 -21.18 15.55 -6.82
C GLU A 198 -22.43 14.95 -7.46
N GLU A 199 -22.58 13.64 -7.44
CA GLU A 199 -23.78 12.91 -7.90
C GLU A 199 -24.78 12.62 -6.76
N GLY A 200 -24.57 13.24 -5.58
CA GLY A 200 -25.51 13.20 -4.45
C GLY A 200 -25.32 12.06 -3.47
N ILE A 201 -24.23 11.34 -3.57
CA ILE A 201 -23.83 10.31 -2.60
C ILE A 201 -22.97 10.90 -1.46
N PRO A 202 -22.87 10.22 -0.30
CA PRO A 202 -21.99 10.66 0.78
C PRO A 202 -20.55 10.90 0.30
N SER A 203 -19.95 11.99 0.76
CA SER A 203 -18.53 12.24 0.51
C SER A 203 -17.64 11.29 1.30
N MET A 204 -16.36 11.26 0.97
CA MET A 204 -15.34 10.71 1.86
C MET A 204 -15.43 11.41 3.23
N PRO A 205 -15.16 10.70 4.33
CA PRO A 205 -15.10 11.31 5.65
C PRO A 205 -13.90 12.25 5.76
N ASP A 206 -13.86 13.06 6.82
CA ASP A 206 -12.73 13.93 7.09
C ASP A 206 -11.42 13.16 7.38
N ALA A 207 -10.30 13.89 7.42
CA ALA A 207 -8.98 13.31 7.62
C ALA A 207 -8.85 12.57 8.97
N GLU A 208 -9.52 13.02 10.04
CA GLU A 208 -9.46 12.37 11.35
C GLU A 208 -10.14 10.99 11.31
N ILE A 209 -11.28 10.89 10.65
CA ILE A 209 -11.97 9.61 10.44
C ILE A 209 -11.17 8.70 9.49
N CYS A 210 -10.59 9.25 8.42
CA CYS A 210 -9.70 8.51 7.54
C CYS A 210 -8.52 7.88 8.28
N TRP A 211 -7.92 8.61 9.24
CA TRP A 211 -6.88 8.07 10.12
C TRP A 211 -7.33 6.87 10.94
N ASN A 212 -8.56 6.87 11.46
CA ASN A 212 -9.07 5.72 12.21
C ASN A 212 -9.13 4.47 11.32
N TYR A 213 -9.62 4.59 10.07
CA TYR A 213 -9.61 3.48 9.13
C TYR A 213 -8.19 2.99 8.81
N ALA A 214 -7.25 3.88 8.55
CA ALA A 214 -5.85 3.51 8.30
C ALA A 214 -5.22 2.79 9.51
N ASN A 215 -5.51 3.24 10.73
CA ASN A 215 -5.04 2.61 11.97
C ASN A 215 -5.62 1.20 12.13
N HIS A 216 -6.90 0.98 11.81
CA HIS A 216 -7.48 -0.37 11.85
C HIS A 216 -6.70 -1.35 10.97
N TYR A 217 -6.22 -0.93 9.80
CA TYR A 217 -5.38 -1.77 8.95
C TYR A 217 -3.99 -1.99 9.56
N SER A 218 -3.36 -0.93 10.07
CA SER A 218 -2.03 -1.03 10.67
C SER A 218 -2.01 -1.97 11.88
N ASP A 219 -3.06 -1.93 12.70
CA ASP A 219 -3.20 -2.77 13.87
C ASP A 219 -3.53 -4.23 13.50
N SER A 220 -4.36 -4.42 12.47
CA SER A 220 -4.83 -5.75 12.07
C SER A 220 -3.83 -6.55 11.23
N PHE A 221 -2.95 -5.89 10.46
CA PHE A 221 -2.04 -6.55 9.51
C PHE A 221 -0.55 -6.27 9.76
N PRO A 222 -0.02 -6.56 10.95
CA PRO A 222 1.38 -6.24 11.28
C PRO A 222 2.42 -7.01 10.45
N ASN A 223 2.03 -8.10 9.80
CA ASN A 223 2.90 -8.96 9.01
C ASN A 223 2.80 -8.74 7.50
N ALA A 224 1.81 -7.99 7.02
CA ALA A 224 1.65 -7.65 5.61
C ALA A 224 2.18 -6.24 5.32
N ARG A 225 2.48 -5.96 4.05
CA ARG A 225 2.76 -4.61 3.60
C ARG A 225 1.47 -3.92 3.19
N LEU A 226 1.18 -2.79 3.81
CA LEU A 226 0.00 -1.99 3.51
C LEU A 226 0.25 -1.11 2.29
N LEU A 227 -0.76 -0.98 1.45
CA LEU A 227 -0.74 -0.18 0.23
C LEU A 227 -1.93 0.78 0.23
N MET A 228 -1.67 2.04 -0.08
CA MET A 228 -2.69 3.09 -0.23
C MET A 228 -2.75 3.55 -1.69
N ARG A 229 -3.93 3.84 -2.20
CA ARG A 229 -4.10 4.32 -3.58
C ARG A 229 -3.31 5.60 -3.87
N ARG A 230 -3.26 6.51 -2.92
CA ARG A 230 -2.59 7.81 -3.04
C ARG A 230 -1.74 8.11 -1.81
N ASN A 231 -0.83 9.06 -1.96
CA ASN A 231 0.08 9.51 -0.91
C ASN A 231 -0.60 10.40 0.14
N TYR A 232 -1.77 9.97 0.63
CA TYR A 232 -2.40 10.61 1.78
C TYR A 232 -1.42 10.68 2.96
N VAL A 233 -1.57 11.72 3.79
CA VAL A 233 -0.70 11.92 4.96
C VAL A 233 -0.55 10.65 5.82
N MET A 234 -1.63 9.88 6.03
CA MET A 234 -1.59 8.63 6.79
C MET A 234 -0.78 7.52 6.10
N ALA A 235 -0.72 7.51 4.78
CA ALA A 235 0.10 6.53 4.06
C ALA A 235 1.60 6.83 4.25
N VAL A 236 1.98 8.09 4.11
CA VAL A 236 3.38 8.52 4.22
C VAL A 236 3.89 8.39 5.65
N GLU A 237 3.14 8.88 6.64
CA GLU A 237 3.50 8.75 8.06
C GLU A 237 3.48 7.30 8.55
N GLY A 238 2.60 6.47 7.98
CA GLY A 238 2.50 5.03 8.28
C GLY A 238 3.54 4.16 7.55
N ASN A 239 4.43 4.75 6.72
CA ASN A 239 5.37 4.02 5.85
C ASN A 239 4.68 2.95 4.99
N MET A 240 3.49 3.25 4.48
CA MET A 240 2.75 2.38 3.57
C MET A 240 3.30 2.50 2.15
N GLY A 241 3.16 1.45 1.38
CA GLY A 241 3.36 1.51 -0.06
C GLY A 241 2.19 2.21 -0.77
N LEU A 242 2.33 2.40 -2.07
CA LEU A 242 1.30 3.03 -2.89
C LEU A 242 0.90 2.12 -4.04
N TYR A 243 -0.30 2.31 -4.58
CA TYR A 243 -0.71 1.69 -5.82
C TYR A 243 -1.44 2.70 -6.73
N ASN A 244 -1.21 2.57 -8.05
CA ASN A 244 -1.90 3.35 -9.07
C ASN A 244 -3.06 2.53 -9.64
N ASP A 245 -4.28 2.97 -9.46
CA ASP A 245 -5.49 2.32 -9.96
C ASP A 245 -5.73 2.51 -11.46
N MET A 246 -4.96 3.38 -12.12
CA MET A 246 -5.11 3.75 -13.53
C MET A 246 -3.84 3.47 -14.35
N THR A 247 -3.08 2.43 -14.00
CA THR A 247 -1.88 2.04 -14.78
C THR A 247 -2.27 1.69 -16.21
N GLY A 248 -1.61 2.34 -17.17
CA GLY A 248 -1.93 2.22 -18.61
C GLY A 248 -2.67 3.43 -19.17
N ASP A 249 -3.32 4.25 -18.34
CA ASP A 249 -3.67 5.61 -18.71
C ASP A 249 -2.49 6.54 -18.42
N LEU A 250 -2.06 7.25 -19.47
CA LEU A 250 -0.84 8.06 -19.37
C LEU A 250 -1.04 9.34 -18.57
N ASP A 251 -2.20 9.98 -18.72
CA ASP A 251 -2.46 11.27 -18.06
C ASP A 251 -2.77 11.06 -16.58
N ASP A 252 -3.59 10.07 -16.23
CA ASP A 252 -3.86 9.71 -14.84
C ASP A 252 -2.61 9.20 -14.11
N THR A 253 -1.74 8.45 -14.79
CA THR A 253 -0.45 8.03 -14.21
C THR A 253 0.49 9.20 -13.97
N LYS A 254 0.55 10.19 -14.89
CA LYS A 254 1.35 11.40 -14.67
C LYS A 254 0.83 12.24 -13.50
N GLU A 255 -0.50 12.34 -13.38
CA GLU A 255 -1.13 13.03 -12.25
C GLU A 255 -0.80 12.33 -10.93
N TRP A 256 -0.91 10.99 -10.88
CA TRP A 256 -0.55 10.20 -9.71
C TRP A 256 0.92 10.39 -9.31
N LEU A 257 1.86 10.44 -10.27
CA LEU A 257 3.27 10.73 -10.03
C LEU A 257 3.51 12.18 -9.59
N ASP A 258 2.73 13.13 -10.11
CA ASP A 258 2.82 14.53 -9.71
C ASP A 258 2.42 14.72 -8.23
N TRP A 259 1.35 14.04 -7.79
CA TRP A 259 0.99 14.04 -6.37
C TRP A 259 2.08 13.44 -5.47
N GLN A 260 2.72 12.36 -5.89
CA GLN A 260 3.85 11.82 -5.12
C GLN A 260 5.00 12.80 -5.00
N LYS A 261 5.27 13.56 -6.03
CA LYS A 261 6.37 14.52 -6.05
C LYS A 261 6.05 15.81 -5.30
N ASN A 262 4.88 16.35 -5.52
CA ASN A 262 4.52 17.71 -5.12
C ASN A 262 3.49 17.76 -3.99
N GLY A 263 2.88 16.63 -3.63
CA GLY A 263 1.72 16.62 -2.75
C GLY A 263 0.47 17.12 -3.45
N GLY A 264 -0.52 17.52 -2.68
CA GLY A 264 -1.81 17.99 -3.12
C GLY A 264 -2.87 17.72 -2.08
N ALA A 265 -4.11 17.56 -2.51
CA ALA A 265 -5.20 17.17 -1.62
C ALA A 265 -6.33 16.49 -2.38
N TYR A 266 -7.10 15.66 -1.68
CA TYR A 266 -8.42 15.22 -2.11
C TYR A 266 -9.45 16.22 -1.59
N GLU A 267 -10.20 16.86 -2.49
CA GLU A 267 -11.19 17.86 -2.14
C GLU A 267 -12.45 17.21 -1.54
N LEU A 268 -12.95 17.78 -0.45
CA LEU A 268 -14.21 17.44 0.20
C LEU A 268 -15.15 18.63 0.08
N PRO A 269 -16.48 18.45 0.24
CA PRO A 269 -17.43 19.57 0.25
C PRO A 269 -17.10 20.65 1.28
N ASP A 270 -16.58 20.28 2.44
CA ASP A 270 -16.26 21.16 3.55
C ASP A 270 -14.81 21.04 4.03
N GLY A 271 -13.86 20.79 3.12
CA GLY A 271 -12.45 20.65 3.49
C GLY A 271 -11.63 19.86 2.47
N GLU A 272 -10.55 19.28 2.92
CA GLU A 272 -9.64 18.47 2.10
C GLU A 272 -8.92 17.42 2.91
N ILE A 273 -8.49 16.32 2.26
CA ILE A 273 -7.58 15.33 2.83
C ILE A 273 -6.22 15.52 2.15
N PRO A 274 -5.17 15.95 2.88
CA PRO A 274 -3.88 16.26 2.26
C PRO A 274 -3.17 15.04 1.68
N TYR A 275 -2.44 15.26 0.57
CA TYR A 275 -1.41 14.38 0.05
C TYR A 275 -0.04 14.93 0.47
N GLU A 276 0.76 14.09 1.09
CA GLU A 276 2.14 14.44 1.44
C GLU A 276 3.10 14.04 0.32
N PRO A 277 4.10 14.87 -0.03
CA PRO A 277 5.13 14.47 -0.96
C PRO A 277 5.82 13.17 -0.52
N ALA A 278 5.91 12.22 -1.42
CA ALA A 278 6.45 10.89 -1.19
C ALA A 278 7.38 10.47 -2.33
N ASP A 279 8.16 11.41 -2.85
CA ASP A 279 9.15 11.16 -3.90
C ASP A 279 10.12 10.07 -3.42
N GLN A 280 10.38 9.08 -4.25
CA GLN A 280 11.20 7.91 -3.93
C GLN A 280 10.64 7.00 -2.82
N ILE A 281 9.32 6.98 -2.59
CA ILE A 281 8.70 6.06 -1.62
C ILE A 281 9.03 4.59 -1.93
N TRP A 282 9.25 4.25 -3.20
CA TRP A 282 9.67 2.92 -3.66
C TRP A 282 10.98 2.40 -3.04
N GLU A 283 11.82 3.28 -2.48
CA GLU A 283 13.03 2.87 -1.73
C GLU A 283 12.70 2.32 -0.34
N GLN A 284 11.50 2.60 0.18
CA GLN A 284 11.11 2.28 1.56
C GLN A 284 9.92 1.31 1.61
N ALA A 285 9.03 1.37 0.61
CA ALA A 285 7.77 0.64 0.58
C ALA A 285 7.45 0.16 -0.85
N PRO A 286 6.63 -0.89 -1.01
CA PRO A 286 6.27 -1.41 -2.32
C PRO A 286 5.41 -0.42 -3.12
N ILE A 287 5.55 -0.47 -4.44
CA ILE A 287 4.66 0.17 -5.39
C ILE A 287 3.87 -0.91 -6.12
N GLY A 288 2.56 -0.75 -6.18
CA GLY A 288 1.62 -1.59 -6.91
C GLY A 288 0.82 -0.79 -7.94
N GLY A 289 -0.14 -1.46 -8.56
CA GLY A 289 -1.08 -0.80 -9.46
C GLY A 289 -2.06 -1.76 -10.10
N GLU A 290 -3.14 -1.20 -10.62
CA GLU A 290 -4.16 -1.89 -11.39
C GLU A 290 -4.14 -1.36 -12.82
N PHE A 291 -4.29 -2.27 -13.79
CA PHE A 291 -4.44 -1.85 -15.18
C PHE A 291 -5.83 -1.28 -15.41
N THR A 292 -5.88 -0.05 -15.93
CA THR A 292 -7.16 0.61 -16.23
C THR A 292 -7.98 -0.18 -17.26
N PRO A 293 -9.28 -0.38 -17.04
CA PRO A 293 -10.18 -0.92 -18.04
C PRO A 293 -10.60 0.09 -19.11
N ALA A 294 -10.25 1.36 -18.95
CA ALA A 294 -10.66 2.44 -19.84
C ALA A 294 -10.04 2.34 -21.24
N ASN A 295 -8.89 1.67 -21.35
CA ASN A 295 -8.20 1.51 -22.63
C ASN A 295 -8.52 0.16 -23.25
N SER A 296 -8.59 0.12 -24.59
CA SER A 296 -8.68 -1.14 -25.31
C SER A 296 -7.41 -1.98 -25.10
N MET A 297 -7.52 -3.31 -25.28
CA MET A 297 -6.34 -4.18 -25.19
C MET A 297 -5.22 -3.75 -26.16
N GLU A 298 -5.57 -3.16 -27.30
CA GLU A 298 -4.62 -2.65 -28.30
C GLU A 298 -3.87 -1.42 -27.79
N GLU A 299 -4.56 -0.52 -27.08
CA GLU A 299 -3.96 0.67 -26.43
C GLU A 299 -3.13 0.26 -25.22
N MET A 300 -3.61 -0.68 -24.40
CA MET A 300 -2.84 -1.18 -23.24
C MET A 300 -1.55 -1.91 -23.64
N LEU A 301 -1.54 -2.67 -24.71
CA LEU A 301 -0.35 -3.36 -25.22
C LEU A 301 0.52 -2.49 -26.12
N GLY A 302 0.07 -1.28 -26.47
CA GLY A 302 0.76 -0.32 -27.31
C GLY A 302 1.75 0.57 -26.59
N GLU A 303 1.96 1.76 -27.15
CA GLU A 303 2.93 2.74 -26.63
C GLU A 303 2.60 3.23 -25.21
N ASN A 304 1.30 3.32 -24.86
CA ASN A 304 0.86 3.87 -23.59
C ASN A 304 1.31 3.01 -22.39
N LEU A 305 1.11 1.70 -22.43
CA LEU A 305 1.53 0.82 -21.34
C LEU A 305 3.06 0.85 -21.17
N ASN A 306 3.80 0.72 -22.27
CA ASN A 306 5.25 0.76 -22.21
C ASN A 306 5.77 2.10 -21.67
N HIS A 307 5.10 3.21 -22.04
CA HIS A 307 5.46 4.53 -21.54
C HIS A 307 5.12 4.69 -20.06
N THR A 308 3.94 4.26 -19.66
CA THR A 308 3.51 4.27 -18.25
C THR A 308 4.46 3.46 -17.38
N LEU A 309 4.77 2.21 -17.77
CA LEU A 309 5.71 1.36 -17.02
C LEU A 309 7.14 1.91 -17.00
N SER A 310 7.51 2.78 -17.93
CA SER A 310 8.81 3.45 -17.91
C SER A 310 8.87 4.67 -16.98
N LEU A 311 7.73 5.16 -16.52
CA LEU A 311 7.63 6.29 -15.58
C LEU A 311 7.62 5.82 -14.12
N ILE A 312 7.13 4.62 -13.85
CA ILE A 312 7.11 3.98 -12.53
C ILE A 312 8.44 3.27 -12.27
#